data_fbf32a94ff33b4dce5be54755ffbc4d8
#
_entry.id   fbf32a94ff33b4dce5be54755ffbc4d8
#
_cell.length_a   1.000
_cell.length_b   1.000
_cell.length_c   1.000
_cell.angle_alpha   90.00
_cell.angle_beta   90.00
_cell.angle_gamma   90.00
#
_symmetry.space_group_name_H-M   'P 1'
#
loop_
_entity.id
_entity.type
_entity.pdbx_description
1 polymer ?
#
loop_
_entity_poly.entity_id
_entity_poly.type
_entity_poly.pdbx_seq_one_letter_code
_entity_poly.pdbx_strand_id
1 'polypeptide(L)'
;MKVEATIINPAYKRAVDQLEYDLKHYLYYDPRETRDKRMEEIERKHKMFLTIRGEMLSQDFDKFECVVLAEDGTYHKVSLDKVKVIKDEQNTKA
;
A
#
# COMPACT_ATOMS: atom_id res chain seq x y z
N MET A 1 -19.64 -1.64 -5.73
CA MET A 1 -18.87 -2.83 -6.19
C MET A 1 -17.81 -3.15 -5.15
N LYS A 2 -17.88 -4.34 -4.61
CA LYS A 2 -16.87 -4.78 -3.63
C LYS A 2 -15.62 -5.22 -4.33
N VAL A 3 -14.50 -4.76 -3.80
CA VAL A 3 -13.19 -5.06 -4.36
C VAL A 3 -12.18 -5.40 -3.28
N GLU A 4 -11.13 -6.06 -3.70
CA GLU A 4 -9.95 -6.30 -2.90
C GLU A 4 -8.81 -5.57 -3.59
N ALA A 5 -8.05 -4.78 -2.85
CA ALA A 5 -7.00 -3.97 -3.41
C ALA A 5 -5.69 -4.19 -2.65
N THR A 6 -4.59 -4.16 -3.38
CA THR A 6 -3.26 -4.23 -2.80
C THR A 6 -2.71 -2.81 -2.69
N ILE A 7 -2.35 -2.40 -1.49
CA ILE A 7 -1.79 -1.08 -1.22
C ILE A 7 -0.43 -1.20 -0.57
N ILE A 8 0.35 -0.15 -0.65
CA ILE A 8 1.58 -0.06 0.12
C ILE A 8 1.21 0.13 1.58
N ASN A 9 1.78 -0.70 2.45
CA ASN A 9 1.55 -0.60 3.88
C ASN A 9 2.00 0.79 4.38
N PRO A 10 1.11 1.60 4.96
CA PRO A 10 1.47 2.93 5.43
C PRO A 10 2.60 2.93 6.47
N ALA A 11 2.65 1.91 7.32
CA ALA A 11 3.73 1.79 8.30
C ALA A 11 5.08 1.52 7.62
N TYR A 12 5.08 0.67 6.60
CA TYR A 12 6.28 0.44 5.79
C TYR A 12 6.73 1.73 5.11
N LYS A 13 5.81 2.41 4.47
CA LYS A 13 6.12 3.66 3.77
C LYS A 13 6.69 4.72 4.71
N ARG A 14 6.09 4.89 5.89
CA ARG A 14 6.60 5.85 6.87
C ARG A 14 8.01 5.51 7.32
N ALA A 15 8.30 4.22 7.51
CA ALA A 15 9.63 3.78 7.92
C ALA A 15 10.67 4.07 6.83
N VAL A 16 10.31 3.82 5.57
CA VAL A 16 11.19 4.11 4.43
C VAL A 16 11.41 5.62 4.29
N ASP A 17 10.35 6.41 4.41
CA ASP A 17 10.45 7.87 4.32
C ASP A 17 11.33 8.43 5.43
N GLN A 18 11.23 7.88 6.64
CA GLN A 18 12.08 8.29 7.75
C GLN A 18 13.55 7.95 7.47
N LEU A 19 13.81 6.79 6.91
CA LEU A 19 15.15 6.39 6.53
C LEU A 19 15.74 7.35 5.48
N GLU A 20 14.96 7.67 4.45
CA GLU A 20 15.39 8.61 3.41
C GLU A 20 15.70 9.99 4.00
N TYR A 21 14.84 10.45 4.91
CA TYR A 21 15.07 11.72 5.61
C TYR A 21 16.38 11.66 6.40
N ASP A 22 16.60 10.60 7.16
CA ASP A 22 17.80 10.46 7.98
C ASP A 22 19.06 10.45 7.13
N LEU A 23 19.03 9.74 5.99
CA LEU A 23 20.19 9.68 5.10
C LEU A 23 20.53 11.03 4.48
N LYS A 24 19.54 11.92 4.32
CA LYS A 24 19.77 13.26 3.78
C LYS A 24 20.28 14.24 4.83
N HIS A 25 19.85 14.09 6.08
CA HIS A 25 20.03 15.12 7.11
C HIS A 25 21.10 14.79 8.14
N TYR A 26 21.53 13.53 8.19
CA TYR A 26 22.56 13.10 9.13
C TYR A 26 23.77 12.55 8.39
N LEU A 27 24.93 12.76 8.99
CA LEU A 27 26.18 12.21 8.48
C LEU A 27 26.35 10.78 8.98
N TYR A 28 26.51 9.87 8.06
CA TYR A 28 26.82 8.47 8.37
C TYR A 28 28.19 8.12 7.82
N TYR A 29 28.89 7.25 8.52
CA TYR A 29 30.20 6.78 8.10
C TYR A 29 30.11 6.06 6.75
N ASP A 30 29.10 5.19 6.61
CA ASP A 30 28.83 4.50 5.36
C ASP A 30 27.31 4.54 5.10
N PRO A 31 26.83 5.54 4.34
CA PRO A 31 25.39 5.67 4.07
C PRO A 31 24.78 4.47 3.37
N ARG A 32 25.53 3.82 2.48
CA ARG A 32 25.03 2.66 1.76
C ARG A 32 24.81 1.48 2.68
N GLU A 33 25.79 1.19 3.53
CA GLU A 33 25.67 0.12 4.50
C GLU A 33 24.56 0.40 5.52
N THR A 34 24.46 1.63 5.97
CA THR A 34 23.39 2.06 6.87
C THR A 34 22.02 1.85 6.23
N ARG A 35 21.87 2.25 4.98
CA ARG A 35 20.63 2.07 4.23
C ARG A 35 20.26 0.59 4.15
N ASP A 36 21.21 -0.25 3.76
CA ASP A 36 20.97 -1.68 3.59
C ASP A 36 20.53 -2.35 4.90
N LYS A 37 21.20 -2.04 5.98
CA LYS A 37 20.85 -2.60 7.30
C LYS A 37 19.49 -2.14 7.78
N ARG A 38 19.19 -0.87 7.61
CA ARG A 38 17.90 -0.32 8.04
C ARG A 38 16.75 -0.80 7.16
N MET A 39 16.97 -0.94 5.85
CA MET A 39 15.97 -1.51 4.97
C MET A 39 15.66 -2.96 5.34
N GLU A 40 16.68 -3.74 5.64
CA GLU A 40 16.48 -5.11 6.07
C GLU A 40 15.63 -5.19 7.35
N GLU A 41 15.88 -4.31 8.30
CA GLU A 41 15.11 -4.21 9.52
C GLU A 41 13.66 -3.81 9.25
N ILE A 42 13.45 -2.84 8.37
CA ILE A 42 12.11 -2.39 7.98
C ILE A 42 11.33 -3.54 7.33
N GLU A 43 11.95 -4.26 6.42
CA GLU A 43 11.31 -5.39 5.74
C GLU A 43 10.97 -6.53 6.69
N ARG A 44 11.76 -6.70 7.74
CA ARG A 44 11.48 -7.69 8.76
C ARG A 44 10.31 -7.31 9.66
N LYS A 45 10.18 -6.01 9.97
CA LYS A 45 9.15 -5.52 10.90
C LYS A 45 7.80 -5.26 10.23
N HIS A 46 7.81 -4.91 8.95
CA HIS A 46 6.61 -4.47 8.24
C HIS A 46 6.48 -5.19 6.91
N LYS A 47 5.27 -5.61 6.59
CA LYS A 47 4.98 -6.08 5.25
C LYS A 47 4.95 -4.87 4.32
N MET A 48 5.53 -5.01 3.14
CA MET A 48 5.54 -3.95 2.14
C MET A 48 4.14 -3.64 1.64
N PHE A 49 3.34 -4.68 1.40
CA PHE A 49 2.00 -4.55 0.85
C PHE A 49 0.96 -5.11 1.80
N LEU A 50 -0.20 -4.47 1.78
CA LEU A 50 -1.39 -4.94 2.48
C LEU A 50 -2.51 -5.14 1.49
N THR A 51 -3.36 -6.11 1.78
CA THR A 51 -4.60 -6.31 1.03
C THR A 51 -5.74 -5.68 1.84
N ILE A 52 -6.50 -4.79 1.20
CA ILE A 52 -7.67 -4.18 1.79
C ILE A 52 -8.91 -4.60 1.03
N ARG A 53 -10.05 -4.60 1.70
CA ARG A 53 -11.35 -4.86 1.09
C ARG A 53 -12.24 -3.66 1.30
N GLY A 54 -13.07 -3.36 0.33
CA GLY A 54 -13.98 -2.23 0.43
C GLY A 54 -14.80 -2.03 -0.82
N GLU A 55 -15.34 -0.82 -0.95
CA GLU A 55 -16.16 -0.43 -2.09
C GLU A 55 -15.35 0.42 -3.05
N MET A 56 -15.46 0.10 -4.33
CA MET A 56 -14.91 0.96 -5.37
C MET A 56 -15.90 2.10 -5.61
N LEU A 57 -15.49 3.33 -5.35
CA LEU A 57 -16.35 4.50 -5.45
C LEU A 57 -16.27 5.18 -6.81
N SER A 58 -15.08 5.22 -7.40
CA SER A 58 -14.89 5.87 -8.68
C SER A 58 -13.72 5.25 -9.42
N GLN A 59 -13.73 5.41 -10.74
CA GLN A 59 -12.67 4.93 -11.62
C GLN A 59 -12.25 6.06 -12.54
N ASP A 60 -10.95 6.18 -12.74
CA ASP A 60 -10.37 7.12 -13.70
C ASP A 60 -9.52 6.31 -14.67
N PHE A 61 -10.08 6.01 -15.83
CA PHE A 61 -9.40 5.20 -16.83
C PHE A 61 -8.23 5.93 -17.49
N ASP A 62 -8.27 7.25 -17.53
CA ASP A 62 -7.17 8.03 -18.09
C ASP A 62 -5.91 7.92 -17.24
N LYS A 63 -6.07 7.91 -15.93
CA LYS A 63 -4.97 7.76 -14.98
C LYS A 63 -4.76 6.31 -14.56
N PHE A 64 -5.62 5.42 -14.98
CA PHE A 64 -5.62 4.02 -14.60
C PHE A 64 -5.66 3.82 -13.09
N GLU A 65 -6.54 4.58 -12.44
CA GLU A 65 -6.69 4.59 -10.98
C GLU A 65 -8.15 4.47 -10.57
N CYS A 66 -8.35 4.09 -9.33
CA CYS A 66 -9.68 4.12 -8.72
C CYS A 66 -9.55 4.51 -7.25
N VAL A 67 -10.69 4.88 -6.68
CA VAL A 67 -10.79 5.18 -5.25
C VAL A 67 -11.55 4.06 -4.58
N VAL A 68 -10.97 3.51 -3.53
CA VAL A 68 -11.57 2.43 -2.75
C VAL A 68 -11.81 2.94 -1.33
N LEU A 69 -13.03 2.79 -0.84
CA LEU A 69 -13.37 3.03 0.55
C LEU A 69 -13.20 1.71 1.29
N ALA A 70 -12.19 1.62 2.13
CA ALA A 70 -11.90 0.42 2.91
C ALA A 70 -12.91 0.22 4.03
N GLU A 71 -12.97 -0.99 4.56
CA GLU A 71 -13.89 -1.34 5.64
C GLU A 71 -13.66 -0.52 6.91
N ASP A 72 -12.43 -0.05 7.13
CA ASP A 72 -12.10 0.80 8.28
C ASP A 72 -12.47 2.27 8.09
N GLY A 73 -13.08 2.62 6.97
CA GLY A 73 -13.51 3.98 6.68
C GLY A 73 -12.47 4.85 5.99
N THR A 74 -11.32 4.33 5.66
CA THR A 74 -10.28 5.11 4.96
C THR A 74 -10.43 5.01 3.45
N TYR A 75 -10.06 6.09 2.76
CA TYR A 75 -10.07 6.15 1.30
C TYR A 75 -8.67 5.88 0.77
N HIS A 76 -8.60 5.09 -0.28
CA HIS A 76 -7.32 4.76 -0.92
C HIS A 76 -7.42 4.97 -2.42
N LYS A 77 -6.44 5.67 -2.97
CA LYS A 77 -6.28 5.78 -4.42
C LYS A 77 -5.38 4.64 -4.85
N VAL A 78 -5.88 3.77 -5.71
CA VAL A 78 -5.21 2.52 -6.08
C VAL A 78 -5.17 2.41 -7.60
N SER A 79 -4.08 1.89 -8.12
CA SER A 79 -3.99 1.57 -9.54
C SER A 79 -4.96 0.45 -9.89
N LEU A 80 -5.61 0.55 -11.06
CA LEU A 80 -6.62 -0.43 -11.47
C LEU A 80 -6.08 -1.86 -11.56
N ASP A 81 -4.80 -2.01 -11.88
CA ASP A 81 -4.17 -3.33 -11.95
C ASP A 81 -3.93 -3.96 -10.58
N LYS A 82 -4.08 -3.20 -9.51
CA LYS A 82 -3.95 -3.67 -8.13
C LYS A 82 -5.29 -3.96 -7.47
N VAL A 83 -6.37 -3.85 -8.20
CA VAL A 83 -7.72 -4.05 -7.70
C VAL A 83 -8.33 -5.28 -8.33
N LYS A 84 -8.97 -6.09 -7.51
CA LYS A 84 -9.67 -7.28 -7.94
C LYS A 84 -11.12 -7.22 -7.47
N VAL A 85 -12.06 -7.40 -8.39
CA VAL A 85 -13.48 -7.44 -8.05
C VAL A 85 -13.76 -8.73 -7.30
N ILE A 86 -14.43 -8.58 -6.16
CA ILE A 86 -14.85 -9.73 -5.37
C ILE A 86 -16.25 -10.14 -5.85
N LYS A 87 -16.36 -11.36 -6.31
CA LYS A 87 -17.68 -11.91 -6.66
C LYS A 87 -18.40 -12.28 -5.38
N ASP A 88 -19.64 -11.82 -5.29
CA ASP A 88 -20.48 -12.17 -4.17
C ASP A 88 -20.96 -13.61 -4.35
N GLU A 89 -20.48 -14.51 -3.52
CA GLU A 89 -20.85 -15.92 -3.58
C GLU A 89 -22.34 -16.14 -3.32
N GLN A 90 -22.97 -15.24 -2.62
CA GLN A 90 -24.40 -15.35 -2.34
C GLN A 90 -25.22 -15.29 -3.62
N ASN A 91 -24.75 -14.62 -4.63
CA ASN A 91 -25.41 -14.54 -5.91
C ASN A 91 -25.43 -15.86 -6.64
N THR A 92 -24.46 -16.71 -6.37
CA THR A 92 -24.34 -17.99 -7.04
C THR A 92 -25.26 -19.06 -6.45
N LYS A 93 -25.81 -18.80 -5.29
CA LYS A 93 -26.69 -19.74 -4.61
C LYS A 93 -28.15 -19.58 -4.98
N ALA A 94 -28.47 -18.54 -5.64
CA ALA A 94 -29.85 -18.23 -5.99
C ALA A 94 -30.44 -19.23 -6.99
#